data_8a35208cb4ef51360daa6d22db954484
#
_entry.id   8a35208cb4ef51360daa6d22db954484
#
_cell.length_a   1.000
_cell.length_b   1.000
_cell.length_c   1.000
_cell.angle_alpha   90.00
_cell.angle_beta   90.00
_cell.angle_gamma   90.00
#
_symmetry.space_group_name_H-M   'P 1'
#
loop_
_entity.id
_entity.type
_entity.pdbx_description
1 polymer ?
#
loop_
_entity_poly.entity_id
_entity_poly.type
_entity_poly.pdbx_seq_one_letter_code
_entity_poly.pdbx_strand_id
1 'polypeptide(L)'
;MYEILIVGGGPAGLTAAIYAARAGKHVAVLERGSTGGQIISAPLVENYPGIPSVSGTELARQMTEQACTFGAEIVYTEAVGLEKTPAGFRVLCMDGVREAKAVILATGAAHRSLGLAAEDALTGCGVSYCAVCDGAFYEGLDVAVVGGGDTAVQDALLLANTCRSVTLIHRRDAFRASPHLVSCAERQENIRILRNYTVQKLLRLGDVLQGVELLNLKTGEPERLDMDGLFIAVGQAPQSAPFQEAVAVENGYYLAGEDTKTSLLGVFAAGDGRKKQVRQLTTAVSDGAAAALAACRYLEEQGQSE
;
A
#
# COMPACT_ATOMS: atom_id res chain seq x y z
N MET A 1 -23.84 -3.69 18.54
CA MET A 1 -23.72 -2.80 17.35
C MET A 1 -22.66 -1.77 17.66
N TYR A 2 -21.65 -1.63 16.81
CA TYR A 2 -20.62 -0.60 16.90
C TYR A 2 -21.14 0.74 16.37
N GLU A 3 -20.58 1.85 16.83
CA GLU A 3 -20.86 3.14 16.18
C GLU A 3 -20.07 3.25 14.87
N ILE A 4 -18.80 2.83 14.88
CA ILE A 4 -17.95 2.84 13.69
C ILE A 4 -17.22 1.48 13.58
N LEU A 5 -17.35 0.81 12.44
CA LEU A 5 -16.53 -0.32 12.06
C LEU A 5 -15.48 0.11 11.02
N ILE A 6 -14.24 -0.27 11.25
CA ILE A 6 -13.11 0.02 10.37
C ILE A 6 -12.62 -1.29 9.77
N VAL A 7 -12.55 -1.37 8.44
CA VAL A 7 -12.09 -2.56 7.73
C VAL A 7 -10.65 -2.35 7.27
N GLY A 8 -9.73 -3.08 7.90
CA GLY A 8 -8.30 -3.02 7.68
C GLY A 8 -7.54 -2.33 8.81
N GLY A 9 -6.58 -3.04 9.39
CA GLY A 9 -5.73 -2.61 10.52
C GLY A 9 -4.38 -2.05 10.07
N GLY A 10 -4.28 -1.49 8.86
CA GLY A 10 -3.11 -0.73 8.41
C GLY A 10 -3.06 0.68 9.04
N PRO A 11 -2.04 1.52 8.70
CA PRO A 11 -1.88 2.84 9.29
C PRO A 11 -3.11 3.74 9.17
N ALA A 12 -3.84 3.68 8.05
CA ALA A 12 -5.08 4.44 7.87
C ALA A 12 -6.18 3.98 8.84
N GLY A 13 -6.39 2.67 8.95
CA GLY A 13 -7.42 2.12 9.84
C GLY A 13 -7.09 2.31 11.31
N LEU A 14 -5.84 2.07 11.72
CA LEU A 14 -5.39 2.32 13.11
C LEU A 14 -5.51 3.80 13.48
N THR A 15 -5.16 4.71 12.57
CA THR A 15 -5.35 6.16 12.81
C THR A 15 -6.83 6.50 12.91
N ALA A 16 -7.67 5.96 12.04
CA ALA A 16 -9.12 6.16 12.14
C ALA A 16 -9.65 5.67 13.49
N ALA A 17 -9.20 4.52 13.98
CA ALA A 17 -9.57 3.98 15.28
C ALA A 17 -9.17 4.91 16.43
N ILE A 18 -7.92 5.43 16.41
CA ILE A 18 -7.42 6.38 17.40
C ILE A 18 -8.33 7.63 17.47
N TYR A 19 -8.60 8.24 16.31
CA TYR A 19 -9.40 9.47 16.26
C TYR A 19 -10.85 9.25 16.69
N ALA A 20 -11.48 8.17 16.21
CA ALA A 20 -12.87 7.87 16.55
C ALA A 20 -13.04 7.47 18.03
N ALA A 21 -12.14 6.63 18.57
CA ALA A 21 -12.18 6.24 19.98
C ALA A 21 -11.92 7.45 20.91
N ARG A 22 -10.97 8.34 20.57
CA ARG A 22 -10.78 9.61 21.29
C ARG A 22 -11.97 10.55 21.25
N ALA A 23 -12.80 10.47 20.21
CA ALA A 23 -14.08 11.17 20.13
C ALA A 23 -15.21 10.47 20.92
N GLY A 24 -14.89 9.45 21.72
CA GLY A 24 -15.82 8.72 22.58
C GLY A 24 -16.71 7.73 21.81
N LYS A 25 -16.35 7.36 20.57
CA LYS A 25 -17.15 6.41 19.79
C LYS A 25 -16.77 4.96 20.13
N HIS A 26 -17.76 4.07 20.10
CA HIS A 26 -17.55 2.61 20.20
C HIS A 26 -17.07 2.07 18.85
N VAL A 27 -15.79 1.68 18.78
CA VAL A 27 -15.06 1.40 17.54
C VAL A 27 -14.44 0.01 17.55
N ALA A 28 -14.54 -0.70 16.44
CA ALA A 28 -13.71 -1.88 16.18
C ALA A 28 -13.01 -1.79 14.84
N VAL A 29 -11.80 -2.36 14.78
CA VAL A 29 -11.01 -2.58 13.58
C VAL A 29 -11.07 -4.06 13.23
N LEU A 30 -11.54 -4.38 12.03
CA LEU A 30 -11.53 -5.75 11.48
C LEU A 30 -10.23 -5.94 10.69
N GLU A 31 -9.39 -6.89 11.11
CA GLU A 31 -8.11 -7.18 10.46
C GLU A 31 -8.01 -8.68 10.19
N ARG A 32 -7.69 -9.05 8.94
CA ARG A 32 -7.60 -10.46 8.53
C ARG A 32 -6.32 -11.16 8.95
N GLY A 33 -5.27 -10.39 9.23
CA GLY A 33 -3.96 -10.92 9.57
C GLY A 33 -3.35 -10.17 10.75
N SER A 34 -2.15 -9.64 10.57
CA SER A 34 -1.49 -8.80 11.57
C SER A 34 -1.81 -7.33 11.33
N THR A 35 -1.99 -6.57 12.41
CA THR A 35 -2.12 -5.11 12.31
C THR A 35 -0.83 -4.46 11.76
N GLY A 36 -0.97 -3.33 11.06
CA GLY A 36 0.13 -2.59 10.44
C GLY A 36 0.08 -2.61 8.91
N GLY A 37 -0.61 -3.59 8.29
CA GLY A 37 -0.70 -3.67 6.83
C GLY A 37 0.70 -3.76 6.19
N GLN A 38 0.94 -3.00 5.12
CA GLN A 38 2.20 -3.08 4.38
C GLN A 38 3.44 -2.60 5.16
N ILE A 39 3.29 -1.79 6.22
CA ILE A 39 4.47 -1.28 6.96
C ILE A 39 5.21 -2.38 7.70
N ILE A 40 4.57 -3.51 8.05
CA ILE A 40 5.22 -4.60 8.79
C ILE A 40 6.39 -5.23 8.03
N SER A 41 6.38 -5.16 6.70
CA SER A 41 7.47 -5.67 5.86
C SER A 41 8.63 -4.69 5.70
N ALA A 42 8.49 -3.44 6.15
CA ALA A 42 9.57 -2.46 6.10
C ALA A 42 10.56 -2.71 7.25
N PRO A 43 11.82 -3.07 6.95
CA PRO A 43 12.82 -3.27 7.99
C PRO A 43 13.10 -1.96 8.75
N LEU A 44 12.99 -0.82 8.07
CA LEU A 44 13.24 0.49 8.62
C LEU A 44 12.29 1.54 8.00
N VAL A 45 11.74 2.43 8.83
CA VAL A 45 10.91 3.58 8.44
C VAL A 45 11.60 4.84 8.97
N GLU A 46 12.06 5.71 8.08
CA GLU A 46 12.79 6.95 8.40
C GLU A 46 12.09 8.21 7.86
N ASN A 47 11.01 8.02 7.13
CA ASN A 47 10.25 9.10 6.46
C ASN A 47 8.93 9.44 7.17
N TYR A 48 8.76 9.03 8.44
CA TYR A 48 7.60 9.40 9.25
C TYR A 48 7.97 10.54 10.21
N PRO A 49 7.40 11.76 10.02
CA PRO A 49 7.76 12.93 10.83
C PRO A 49 7.54 12.70 12.32
N GLY A 50 8.53 13.07 13.14
CA GLY A 50 8.49 12.91 14.59
C GLY A 50 9.09 11.59 15.09
N ILE A 51 9.36 10.62 14.21
CA ILE A 51 10.06 9.37 14.52
C ILE A 51 11.28 9.28 13.58
N PRO A 52 12.50 9.49 14.09
CA PRO A 52 13.70 9.53 13.23
C PRO A 52 13.97 8.20 12.53
N SER A 53 13.76 7.07 13.24
CA SER A 53 13.99 5.73 12.72
C SER A 53 13.27 4.70 13.57
N VAL A 54 12.55 3.77 12.95
CA VAL A 54 11.83 2.69 13.63
C VAL A 54 11.58 1.54 12.65
N SER A 55 11.53 0.29 13.10
CA SER A 55 11.06 -0.80 12.24
C SER A 55 9.56 -0.68 11.97
N GLY A 56 9.12 -1.10 10.79
CA GLY A 56 7.69 -1.07 10.45
C GLY A 56 6.84 -1.92 11.41
N THR A 57 7.37 -3.06 11.87
CA THR A 57 6.71 -3.91 12.88
C THR A 57 6.54 -3.18 14.22
N GLU A 58 7.57 -2.48 14.68
CA GLU A 58 7.50 -1.73 15.95
C GLU A 58 6.55 -0.54 15.83
N LEU A 59 6.57 0.18 14.72
CA LEU A 59 5.62 1.26 14.46
C LEU A 59 4.16 0.76 14.44
N ALA A 60 3.91 -0.37 13.77
CA ALA A 60 2.59 -1.01 13.74
C ALA A 60 2.11 -1.40 15.14
N ARG A 61 3.02 -1.96 15.97
CA ARG A 61 2.73 -2.30 17.36
C ARG A 61 2.34 -1.06 18.16
N GLN A 62 3.12 0.02 18.07
CA GLN A 62 2.84 1.28 18.77
C GLN A 62 1.50 1.88 18.37
N MET A 63 1.19 1.92 17.06
CA MET A 63 -0.10 2.43 16.57
C MET A 63 -1.28 1.57 17.07
N THR A 64 -1.11 0.24 17.10
CA THR A 64 -2.14 -0.68 17.60
C THR A 64 -2.38 -0.48 19.10
N GLU A 65 -1.32 -0.42 19.90
CA GLU A 65 -1.41 -0.17 21.34
C GLU A 65 -2.06 1.19 21.64
N GLN A 66 -1.72 2.21 20.86
CA GLN A 66 -2.33 3.52 21.00
C GLN A 66 -3.84 3.47 20.72
N ALA A 67 -4.29 2.77 19.66
CA ALA A 67 -5.71 2.61 19.37
C ALA A 67 -6.44 1.89 20.50
N CYS A 68 -5.88 0.78 20.99
CA CYS A 68 -6.44 0.01 22.12
C CYS A 68 -6.47 0.83 23.42
N THR A 69 -5.47 1.67 23.69
CA THR A 69 -5.44 2.54 24.88
C THR A 69 -6.61 3.52 24.92
N PHE A 70 -7.09 3.95 23.75
CA PHE A 70 -8.30 4.78 23.65
C PHE A 70 -9.61 3.97 23.60
N GLY A 71 -9.56 2.65 23.71
CA GLY A 71 -10.73 1.77 23.78
C GLY A 71 -11.20 1.22 22.44
N ALA A 72 -10.40 1.34 21.35
CA ALA A 72 -10.71 0.64 20.11
C ALA A 72 -10.48 -0.87 20.26
N GLU A 73 -11.40 -1.68 19.74
CA GLU A 73 -11.26 -3.14 19.72
C GLU A 73 -10.56 -3.57 18.42
N ILE A 74 -9.63 -4.53 18.51
CA ILE A 74 -9.07 -5.21 17.33
C ILE A 74 -9.73 -6.57 17.21
N VAL A 75 -10.44 -6.81 16.12
CA VAL A 75 -11.13 -8.07 15.85
C VAL A 75 -10.45 -8.74 14.66
N TYR A 76 -9.82 -9.88 14.91
CA TYR A 76 -9.13 -10.65 13.88
C TYR A 76 -10.13 -11.50 13.09
N THR A 77 -10.56 -10.94 11.95
CA THR A 77 -11.47 -11.58 11.00
C THR A 77 -11.37 -10.93 9.63
N GLU A 78 -11.65 -11.66 8.58
CA GLU A 78 -11.70 -11.13 7.22
C GLU A 78 -13.12 -10.64 6.89
N ALA A 79 -13.23 -9.36 6.56
CA ALA A 79 -14.47 -8.77 6.05
C ALA A 79 -14.60 -9.06 4.55
N VAL A 80 -15.70 -9.71 4.16
CA VAL A 80 -15.94 -10.22 2.80
C VAL A 80 -17.12 -9.56 2.09
N GLY A 81 -17.79 -8.61 2.73
CA GLY A 81 -18.90 -7.88 2.13
C GLY A 81 -19.48 -6.80 3.03
N LEU A 82 -20.35 -5.96 2.45
CA LEU A 82 -21.02 -4.85 3.11
C LEU A 82 -22.46 -4.75 2.61
N GLU A 83 -23.42 -4.71 3.53
CA GLU A 83 -24.82 -4.52 3.25
C GLU A 83 -25.36 -3.29 4.00
N LYS A 84 -26.19 -2.47 3.35
CA LYS A 84 -26.93 -1.38 4.02
C LYS A 84 -28.21 -1.92 4.63
N THR A 85 -28.54 -1.48 5.84
CA THR A 85 -29.78 -1.80 6.53
C THR A 85 -30.48 -0.51 7.00
N PRO A 86 -31.76 -0.57 7.43
CA PRO A 86 -32.42 0.59 8.01
C PRO A 86 -31.73 1.16 9.26
N ALA A 87 -31.03 0.30 10.03
CA ALA A 87 -30.36 0.70 11.28
C ALA A 87 -28.86 1.05 11.09
N GLY A 88 -28.34 1.01 9.85
CA GLY A 88 -26.93 1.25 9.55
C GLY A 88 -26.36 0.27 8.55
N PHE A 89 -25.36 -0.52 8.93
CA PHE A 89 -24.63 -1.44 8.04
C PHE A 89 -24.39 -2.80 8.70
N ARG A 90 -24.34 -3.84 7.87
CA ARG A 90 -23.88 -5.16 8.21
C ARG A 90 -22.59 -5.44 7.42
N VAL A 91 -21.49 -5.61 8.13
CA VAL A 91 -20.23 -6.07 7.54
C VAL A 91 -20.20 -7.59 7.66
N LEU A 92 -20.15 -8.26 6.51
CA LEU A 92 -20.06 -9.71 6.42
C LEU A 92 -18.61 -10.12 6.65
N CYS A 93 -18.39 -11.02 7.59
CA CYS A 93 -17.06 -11.53 7.94
C CYS A 93 -17.04 -13.06 7.80
N MET A 94 -15.84 -13.64 7.68
CA MET A 94 -15.70 -15.10 7.59
C MET A 94 -16.23 -15.84 8.83
N ASP A 95 -16.23 -15.20 10.00
CA ASP A 95 -16.68 -15.73 11.28
C ASP A 95 -18.08 -15.23 11.71
N GLY A 96 -18.83 -14.58 10.81
CA GLY A 96 -20.19 -14.07 11.09
C GLY A 96 -20.41 -12.65 10.61
N VAL A 97 -21.34 -11.93 11.25
CA VAL A 97 -21.74 -10.59 10.85
C VAL A 97 -21.43 -9.58 11.97
N ARG A 98 -20.97 -8.40 11.60
CA ARG A 98 -20.80 -7.28 12.52
C ARG A 98 -21.66 -6.12 12.07
N GLU A 99 -22.35 -5.48 13.02
CA GLU A 99 -23.26 -4.36 12.74
C GLU A 99 -22.67 -3.04 13.22
N ALA A 100 -22.82 -2.00 12.40
CA ALA A 100 -22.35 -0.65 12.71
C ALA A 100 -23.26 0.44 12.14
N LYS A 101 -23.21 1.64 12.75
CA LYS A 101 -23.90 2.83 12.24
C LYS A 101 -23.12 3.50 11.10
N ALA A 102 -21.79 3.40 11.10
CA ALA A 102 -20.90 3.90 10.05
C ALA A 102 -19.76 2.91 9.78
N VAL A 103 -19.21 2.94 8.56
CA VAL A 103 -18.10 2.05 8.16
C VAL A 103 -16.98 2.86 7.50
N ILE A 104 -15.72 2.53 7.85
CA ILE A 104 -14.53 3.07 7.20
C ILE A 104 -13.80 1.93 6.48
N LEU A 105 -13.70 2.01 5.16
CA LEU A 105 -12.97 1.06 4.33
C LEU A 105 -11.51 1.50 4.22
N ALA A 106 -10.63 0.86 4.99
CA ALA A 106 -9.19 1.10 5.04
C ALA A 106 -8.39 -0.13 4.56
N THR A 107 -8.93 -0.83 3.56
CA THR A 107 -8.44 -2.13 3.08
C THR A 107 -7.09 -2.06 2.37
N GLY A 108 -6.63 -0.87 2.01
CA GLY A 108 -5.35 -0.63 1.37
C GLY A 108 -5.23 -1.19 -0.05
N ALA A 109 -3.99 -1.30 -0.50
CA ALA A 109 -3.61 -1.93 -1.76
C ALA A 109 -2.41 -2.85 -1.51
N ALA A 110 -2.27 -3.94 -2.24
CA ALA A 110 -1.09 -4.79 -2.20
C ALA A 110 -0.20 -4.51 -3.41
N HIS A 111 1.10 -4.59 -3.24
CA HIS A 111 2.02 -4.61 -4.38
C HIS A 111 1.78 -5.87 -5.21
N ARG A 112 1.89 -5.74 -6.52
CA ARG A 112 1.93 -6.91 -7.40
C ARG A 112 3.34 -7.46 -7.39
N SER A 113 3.46 -8.74 -7.05
CA SER A 113 4.72 -9.47 -7.13
C SER A 113 5.04 -9.90 -8.57
N LEU A 114 6.27 -10.30 -8.82
CA LEU A 114 6.67 -11.00 -10.04
C LEU A 114 6.28 -12.48 -9.96
N GLY A 115 5.99 -12.99 -8.77
CA GLY A 115 5.66 -14.40 -8.50
C GLY A 115 6.88 -15.32 -8.55
N LEU A 116 8.05 -14.80 -8.26
CA LEU A 116 9.30 -15.54 -8.29
C LEU A 116 9.58 -16.24 -6.97
N ALA A 117 10.25 -17.38 -7.04
CA ALA A 117 10.73 -18.06 -5.85
C ALA A 117 11.67 -17.16 -5.04
N ALA A 118 11.53 -17.15 -3.72
CA ALA A 118 12.26 -16.33 -2.76
C ALA A 118 12.00 -14.81 -2.81
N GLU A 119 11.01 -14.32 -3.59
CA GLU A 119 10.68 -12.90 -3.66
C GLU A 119 10.27 -12.37 -2.28
N ASP A 120 9.36 -13.06 -1.59
CA ASP A 120 8.90 -12.68 -0.25
C ASP A 120 10.05 -12.71 0.78
N ALA A 121 10.92 -13.74 0.71
CA ALA A 121 12.05 -13.89 1.64
C ALA A 121 13.13 -12.81 1.44
N LEU A 122 13.26 -12.27 0.23
CA LEU A 122 14.21 -11.21 -0.10
C LEU A 122 13.63 -9.80 0.04
N THR A 123 12.33 -9.68 0.33
CA THR A 123 11.72 -8.37 0.58
C THR A 123 12.34 -7.73 1.82
N GLY A 124 12.92 -6.54 1.66
CA GLY A 124 13.73 -5.85 2.68
C GLY A 124 15.19 -6.34 2.77
N CYS A 125 15.57 -7.38 2.00
CA CYS A 125 16.93 -7.94 1.95
C CYS A 125 17.48 -7.94 0.50
N GLY A 126 17.22 -6.86 -0.24
CA GLY A 126 17.62 -6.69 -1.65
C GLY A 126 16.44 -6.56 -2.61
N VAL A 127 15.23 -6.98 -2.24
CA VAL A 127 13.99 -6.72 -3.01
C VAL A 127 13.16 -5.66 -2.31
N SER A 128 12.70 -4.66 -3.07
CA SER A 128 11.83 -3.58 -2.59
C SER A 128 10.69 -3.31 -3.57
N TYR A 129 9.60 -2.74 -3.05
CA TYR A 129 8.44 -2.27 -3.82
C TYR A 129 8.26 -0.75 -3.74
N CYS A 130 9.20 -0.03 -3.09
CA CYS A 130 9.07 1.42 -2.86
C CYS A 130 10.44 2.12 -2.97
N ALA A 131 10.74 2.70 -4.12
CA ALA A 131 11.98 3.46 -4.32
C ALA A 131 12.07 4.70 -3.41
N VAL A 132 10.95 5.36 -3.14
CA VAL A 132 10.89 6.53 -2.24
C VAL A 132 11.18 6.15 -0.78
N CYS A 133 10.80 4.91 -0.38
CA CYS A 133 11.01 4.44 0.99
C CYS A 133 12.45 3.96 1.20
N ASP A 134 12.93 3.12 0.28
CA ASP A 134 14.12 2.28 0.49
C ASP A 134 15.33 2.74 -0.34
N GLY A 135 15.13 3.67 -1.29
CA GLY A 135 16.18 4.08 -2.24
C GLY A 135 17.45 4.61 -1.56
N ALA A 136 17.32 5.28 -0.41
CA ALA A 136 18.46 5.79 0.34
C ALA A 136 19.41 4.70 0.85
N PHE A 137 18.91 3.48 1.12
CA PHE A 137 19.74 2.35 1.55
C PHE A 137 20.66 1.80 0.46
N TYR A 138 20.44 2.21 -0.80
CA TYR A 138 21.19 1.76 -1.97
C TYR A 138 22.09 2.88 -2.56
N GLU A 139 22.41 3.90 -1.76
CA GLU A 139 23.34 4.97 -2.18
C GLU A 139 24.70 4.38 -2.61
N GLY A 140 25.13 4.75 -3.82
CA GLY A 140 26.39 4.28 -4.41
C GLY A 140 26.41 2.82 -4.88
N LEU A 141 25.28 2.10 -4.80
CA LEU A 141 25.13 0.70 -5.20
C LEU A 141 24.50 0.57 -6.58
N ASP A 142 24.55 -0.64 -7.15
CA ASP A 142 23.92 -0.99 -8.43
C ASP A 142 22.53 -1.55 -8.18
N VAL A 143 21.51 -0.96 -8.82
CA VAL A 143 20.13 -1.38 -8.63
C VAL A 143 19.43 -1.63 -9.95
N ALA A 144 18.34 -2.39 -9.90
CA ALA A 144 17.42 -2.51 -11.03
C ALA A 144 15.98 -2.14 -10.64
N VAL A 145 15.23 -1.65 -11.61
CA VAL A 145 13.78 -1.39 -11.50
C VAL A 145 13.06 -2.23 -12.53
N VAL A 146 12.08 -3.03 -12.10
CA VAL A 146 11.22 -3.81 -13.01
C VAL A 146 9.89 -3.14 -13.17
N GLY A 147 9.55 -2.75 -14.40
CA GLY A 147 8.28 -2.13 -14.68
C GLY A 147 8.22 -1.42 -16.05
N GLY A 148 7.16 -0.67 -16.29
CA GLY A 148 7.02 0.04 -17.58
C GLY A 148 5.90 1.07 -17.60
N GLY A 149 5.33 1.40 -16.44
CA GLY A 149 4.45 2.55 -16.22
C GLY A 149 5.20 3.75 -15.69
N ASP A 150 4.49 4.87 -15.50
CA ASP A 150 5.06 6.11 -14.96
C ASP A 150 5.84 5.89 -13.67
N THR A 151 5.28 5.12 -12.73
CA THR A 151 5.93 4.79 -11.45
C THR A 151 7.31 4.16 -11.66
N ALA A 152 7.44 3.15 -12.52
CA ALA A 152 8.73 2.48 -12.73
C ALA A 152 9.79 3.42 -13.31
N VAL A 153 9.40 4.31 -14.21
CA VAL A 153 10.33 5.28 -14.80
C VAL A 153 10.69 6.38 -13.80
N GLN A 154 9.72 6.85 -13.00
CA GLN A 154 9.97 7.80 -11.92
C GLN A 154 10.87 7.21 -10.83
N ASP A 155 10.66 5.95 -10.45
CA ASP A 155 11.49 5.23 -9.49
C ASP A 155 12.94 5.10 -10.01
N ALA A 156 13.11 4.76 -11.31
CA ALA A 156 14.44 4.70 -11.91
C ALA A 156 15.14 6.07 -11.93
N LEU A 157 14.41 7.14 -12.25
CA LEU A 157 14.94 8.52 -12.21
C LEU A 157 15.29 8.97 -10.79
N LEU A 158 14.48 8.60 -9.81
CA LEU A 158 14.74 8.89 -8.39
C LEU A 158 16.01 8.21 -7.92
N LEU A 159 16.12 6.90 -8.15
CA LEU A 159 17.28 6.09 -7.75
C LEU A 159 18.56 6.53 -8.47
N ALA A 160 18.48 7.01 -9.70
CA ALA A 160 19.62 7.50 -10.46
C ALA A 160 20.30 8.71 -9.80
N ASN A 161 19.63 9.44 -8.90
CA ASN A 161 20.23 10.57 -8.18
C ASN A 161 21.26 10.14 -7.12
N THR A 162 21.15 8.92 -6.60
CA THR A 162 21.96 8.46 -5.46
C THR A 162 22.68 7.14 -5.71
N CYS A 163 22.10 6.26 -6.54
CA CYS A 163 22.70 4.97 -6.87
C CYS A 163 23.79 5.12 -7.92
N ARG A 164 24.76 4.21 -7.90
CA ARG A 164 25.86 4.16 -8.88
C ARG A 164 25.34 3.90 -10.28
N SER A 165 24.49 2.91 -10.44
CA SER A 165 23.82 2.60 -11.70
C SER A 165 22.40 2.08 -11.47
N VAL A 166 21.51 2.33 -12.44
CA VAL A 166 20.13 1.84 -12.43
C VAL A 166 19.85 1.11 -13.73
N THR A 167 19.37 -0.13 -13.64
CA THR A 167 18.90 -0.88 -14.82
C THR A 167 17.39 -0.93 -14.84
N LEU A 168 16.73 -0.25 -15.78
CA LEU A 168 15.29 -0.29 -15.97
C LEU A 168 14.90 -1.45 -16.89
N ILE A 169 14.25 -2.48 -16.33
CA ILE A 169 13.89 -3.72 -17.03
C ILE A 169 12.41 -3.67 -17.41
N HIS A 170 12.13 -3.77 -18.71
CA HIS A 170 10.77 -3.77 -19.25
C HIS A 170 10.51 -4.92 -20.20
N ARG A 171 9.38 -5.63 -20.00
CA ARG A 171 9.03 -6.84 -20.77
C ARG A 171 8.50 -6.58 -22.19
N ARG A 172 8.31 -5.34 -22.59
CA ARG A 172 7.78 -4.95 -23.90
C ARG A 172 8.73 -3.99 -24.60
N ASP A 173 8.47 -3.75 -25.88
CA ASP A 173 9.25 -2.79 -26.68
C ASP A 173 8.91 -1.35 -26.29
N ALA A 174 7.60 -1.05 -26.12
CA ALA A 174 7.10 0.27 -25.76
C ALA A 174 6.68 0.36 -24.29
N PHE A 175 7.11 1.44 -23.63
CA PHE A 175 6.65 1.77 -22.29
C PHE A 175 5.18 2.23 -22.29
N ARG A 176 4.48 2.02 -21.19
CA ARG A 176 3.18 2.65 -20.93
C ARG A 176 3.34 4.01 -20.25
N ALA A 177 4.54 4.29 -19.75
CA ALA A 177 4.91 5.58 -19.17
C ALA A 177 4.81 6.70 -20.20
N SER A 178 4.61 7.93 -19.72
CA SER A 178 4.57 9.10 -20.59
C SER A 178 5.88 9.26 -21.37
N PRO A 179 5.82 9.66 -22.66
CA PRO A 179 7.02 9.82 -23.50
C PRO A 179 8.07 10.78 -22.89
N HIS A 180 7.60 11.79 -22.16
CA HIS A 180 8.49 12.72 -21.48
C HIS A 180 9.34 12.05 -20.41
N LEU A 181 8.74 11.22 -19.54
CA LEU A 181 9.46 10.49 -18.50
C LEU A 181 10.48 9.52 -19.12
N VAL A 182 10.07 8.76 -20.15
CA VAL A 182 10.96 7.83 -20.84
C VAL A 182 12.16 8.57 -21.42
N SER A 183 11.92 9.72 -22.09
CA SER A 183 12.99 10.56 -22.63
C SER A 183 13.92 11.14 -21.54
N CYS A 184 13.40 11.43 -20.35
CA CYS A 184 14.25 11.80 -19.22
C CYS A 184 15.16 10.65 -18.79
N ALA A 185 14.62 9.44 -18.65
CA ALA A 185 15.41 8.26 -18.28
C ALA A 185 16.47 7.89 -19.33
N GLU A 186 16.15 8.04 -20.63
CA GLU A 186 17.10 7.81 -21.73
C GLU A 186 18.28 8.79 -21.77
N ARG A 187 18.12 9.97 -21.16
CA ARG A 187 19.19 11.00 -21.07
C ARG A 187 20.07 10.85 -19.83
N GLN A 188 19.67 10.05 -18.87
CA GLN A 188 20.47 9.81 -17.67
C GLN A 188 21.62 8.85 -17.97
N GLU A 189 22.86 9.29 -17.74
CA GLU A 189 24.07 8.52 -18.06
C GLU A 189 24.18 7.22 -17.26
N ASN A 190 23.65 7.20 -16.04
CA ASN A 190 23.68 6.04 -15.16
C ASN A 190 22.40 5.19 -15.20
N ILE A 191 21.48 5.43 -16.16
CA ILE A 191 20.33 4.57 -16.41
C ILE A 191 20.53 3.73 -17.66
N ARG A 192 20.57 2.40 -17.51
CA ARG A 192 20.51 1.43 -18.61
C ARG A 192 19.08 0.94 -18.79
N ILE A 193 18.52 1.01 -20.00
CA ILE A 193 17.18 0.49 -20.30
C ILE A 193 17.24 -0.83 -21.04
N LEU A 194 16.68 -1.89 -20.46
CA LEU A 194 16.53 -3.20 -21.05
C LEU A 194 15.07 -3.42 -21.47
N ARG A 195 14.79 -3.34 -22.78
CA ARG A 195 13.48 -3.63 -23.36
C ARG A 195 13.39 -5.08 -23.82
N ASN A 196 12.20 -5.66 -23.70
CA ASN A 196 11.93 -7.07 -24.04
C ASN A 196 12.67 -8.05 -23.13
N TYR A 197 12.87 -7.69 -21.88
CA TYR A 197 13.43 -8.55 -20.85
C TYR A 197 12.41 -8.80 -19.73
N THR A 198 12.44 -10.00 -19.18
CA THR A 198 11.71 -10.36 -17.98
C THR A 198 12.63 -11.02 -16.98
N VAL A 199 12.39 -10.80 -15.69
CA VAL A 199 13.12 -11.50 -14.62
C VAL A 199 12.54 -12.90 -14.51
N GLN A 200 13.40 -13.92 -14.54
CA GLN A 200 13.03 -15.33 -14.41
C GLN A 200 13.37 -15.87 -13.03
N LYS A 201 14.45 -15.37 -12.43
CA LYS A 201 14.95 -15.90 -11.17
C LYS A 201 15.69 -14.82 -10.38
N LEU A 202 15.53 -14.85 -9.07
CA LEU A 202 16.33 -14.08 -8.13
C LEU A 202 17.56 -14.90 -7.74
N LEU A 203 18.74 -14.31 -7.85
CA LEU A 203 20.01 -14.92 -7.46
C LEU A 203 20.40 -14.40 -6.09
N ARG A 204 20.64 -15.29 -5.13
CA ARG A 204 20.93 -14.92 -3.74
C ARG A 204 22.14 -15.67 -3.19
N LEU A 205 22.80 -15.06 -2.22
CA LEU A 205 23.78 -15.69 -1.36
C LEU A 205 23.29 -15.59 0.09
N GLY A 206 22.87 -16.72 0.67
CA GLY A 206 22.13 -16.69 1.93
C GLY A 206 20.79 -15.98 1.78
N ASP A 207 20.58 -14.94 2.59
CA ASP A 207 19.35 -14.12 2.61
C ASP A 207 19.54 -12.75 1.91
N VAL A 208 20.60 -12.58 1.11
CA VAL A 208 20.88 -11.32 0.41
C VAL A 208 20.82 -11.53 -1.10
N LEU A 209 20.15 -10.60 -1.80
CA LEU A 209 20.12 -10.55 -3.26
C LEU A 209 21.52 -10.30 -3.81
N GLN A 210 21.89 -11.00 -4.88
CA GLN A 210 23.15 -10.82 -5.60
C GLN A 210 22.94 -10.46 -7.07
N GLY A 211 21.71 -10.59 -7.56
CA GLY A 211 21.39 -10.33 -8.95
C GLY A 211 20.13 -11.06 -9.39
N VAL A 212 19.93 -11.07 -10.69
CA VAL A 212 18.80 -11.76 -11.34
C VAL A 212 19.25 -12.52 -12.59
N GLU A 213 18.48 -13.54 -12.92
CA GLU A 213 18.49 -14.14 -14.24
C GLU A 213 17.37 -13.53 -15.07
N LEU A 214 17.74 -12.91 -16.18
CA LEU A 214 16.83 -12.30 -17.15
C LEU A 214 16.62 -13.25 -18.32
N LEU A 215 15.45 -13.14 -18.98
CA LEU A 215 15.19 -13.75 -20.27
C LEU A 215 14.96 -12.65 -21.30
N ASN A 216 15.74 -12.66 -22.36
CA ASN A 216 15.46 -11.83 -23.52
C ASN A 216 14.29 -12.44 -24.31
N LEU A 217 13.16 -11.75 -24.36
CA LEU A 217 11.93 -12.24 -24.99
C LEU A 217 11.97 -12.25 -26.52
N LYS A 218 12.98 -11.60 -27.15
CA LYS A 218 13.17 -11.62 -28.61
C LYS A 218 14.08 -12.79 -29.05
N THR A 219 15.13 -13.05 -28.29
CA THR A 219 16.10 -14.12 -28.66
C THR A 219 15.85 -15.44 -27.93
N GLY A 220 15.16 -15.40 -26.79
CA GLY A 220 15.00 -16.55 -25.91
C GLY A 220 16.24 -16.87 -25.08
N GLU A 221 17.26 -16.02 -25.09
CA GLU A 221 18.52 -16.25 -24.39
C GLU A 221 18.44 -15.74 -22.94
N PRO A 222 18.98 -16.48 -21.96
CA PRO A 222 19.12 -16.00 -20.61
C PRO A 222 20.32 -15.05 -20.49
N GLU A 223 20.21 -14.05 -19.62
CA GLU A 223 21.28 -13.11 -19.28
C GLU A 223 21.31 -12.94 -17.76
N ARG A 224 22.51 -13.01 -17.16
CA ARG A 224 22.71 -12.69 -15.75
C ARG A 224 23.00 -11.21 -15.59
N LEU A 225 22.32 -10.58 -14.63
CA LEU A 225 22.55 -9.21 -14.21
C LEU A 225 22.81 -9.19 -12.70
N ASP A 226 24.06 -8.86 -12.33
CA ASP A 226 24.43 -8.68 -10.92
C ASP A 226 23.97 -7.31 -10.44
N MET A 227 23.46 -7.25 -9.21
CA MET A 227 22.96 -6.01 -8.58
C MET A 227 22.82 -6.20 -7.06
N ASP A 228 22.79 -5.07 -6.35
CA ASP A 228 22.60 -5.02 -4.90
C ASP A 228 21.12 -4.88 -4.50
N GLY A 229 20.28 -4.30 -5.38
CA GLY A 229 18.87 -4.07 -5.12
C GLY A 229 17.97 -4.21 -6.35
N LEU A 230 16.77 -4.80 -6.15
CA LEU A 230 15.73 -4.94 -7.16
C LEU A 230 14.45 -4.24 -6.69
N PHE A 231 14.04 -3.20 -7.40
CA PHE A 231 12.79 -2.48 -7.15
C PHE A 231 11.69 -2.97 -8.09
N ILE A 232 10.60 -3.51 -7.53
CA ILE A 232 9.51 -4.09 -8.31
C ILE A 232 8.38 -3.08 -8.43
N ALA A 233 8.25 -2.44 -9.60
CA ALA A 233 7.28 -1.40 -9.93
C ALA A 233 6.28 -1.85 -11.02
N VAL A 234 5.70 -3.06 -10.84
CA VAL A 234 4.77 -3.66 -11.82
C VAL A 234 3.30 -3.32 -11.52
N GLY A 235 3.05 -2.46 -10.53
CA GLY A 235 1.77 -1.92 -10.14
C GLY A 235 1.27 -2.40 -8.78
N GLN A 236 0.10 -1.89 -8.40
CA GLN A 236 -0.57 -2.26 -7.16
C GLN A 236 -1.94 -2.88 -7.46
N ALA A 237 -2.46 -3.68 -6.54
CA ALA A 237 -3.79 -4.27 -6.57
C ALA A 237 -4.57 -3.76 -5.35
N PRO A 238 -5.53 -2.84 -5.54
CA PRO A 238 -6.39 -2.39 -4.44
C PRO A 238 -7.21 -3.55 -3.89
N GLN A 239 -7.40 -3.57 -2.57
CA GLN A 239 -8.09 -4.64 -1.85
C GLN A 239 -9.58 -4.28 -1.64
N SER A 240 -10.25 -3.84 -2.70
CA SER A 240 -11.64 -3.38 -2.68
C SER A 240 -12.66 -4.40 -3.17
N ALA A 241 -12.21 -5.53 -3.73
CA ALA A 241 -13.08 -6.51 -4.38
C ALA A 241 -14.33 -6.90 -3.55
N PRO A 242 -14.24 -7.12 -2.21
CA PRO A 242 -15.41 -7.48 -1.42
C PRO A 242 -16.47 -6.38 -1.29
N PHE A 243 -16.11 -5.13 -1.60
CA PHE A 243 -16.95 -3.94 -1.34
C PHE A 243 -17.36 -3.18 -2.59
N GLN A 244 -16.90 -3.61 -3.78
CA GLN A 244 -17.13 -2.90 -5.04
C GLN A 244 -18.59 -2.87 -5.49
N GLU A 245 -19.45 -3.76 -4.98
CA GLU A 245 -20.89 -3.75 -5.24
C GLU A 245 -21.61 -2.73 -4.34
N ALA A 246 -21.04 -2.41 -3.18
CA ALA A 246 -21.63 -1.49 -2.22
C ALA A 246 -21.21 -0.03 -2.47
N VAL A 247 -19.98 0.20 -2.92
CA VAL A 247 -19.40 1.55 -3.14
C VAL A 247 -18.74 1.66 -4.51
N ALA A 248 -18.79 2.85 -5.09
CA ALA A 248 -18.20 3.10 -6.40
C ALA A 248 -16.66 2.97 -6.37
N VAL A 249 -16.13 2.26 -7.36
CA VAL A 249 -14.69 2.07 -7.57
C VAL A 249 -14.29 2.42 -9.00
N GLU A 250 -13.03 2.84 -9.17
CA GLU A 250 -12.42 3.02 -10.47
C GLU A 250 -11.05 2.34 -10.50
N ASN A 251 -10.84 1.44 -11.46
CA ASN A 251 -9.65 0.58 -11.52
C ASN A 251 -9.39 -0.19 -10.21
N GLY A 252 -10.46 -0.52 -9.47
CA GLY A 252 -10.41 -1.19 -8.18
C GLY A 252 -10.16 -0.28 -6.98
N TYR A 253 -9.93 1.02 -7.14
CA TYR A 253 -9.77 1.98 -6.05
C TYR A 253 -11.11 2.62 -5.70
N TYR A 254 -11.38 2.80 -4.39
CA TYR A 254 -12.57 3.51 -3.94
C TYR A 254 -12.57 4.96 -4.43
N LEU A 255 -13.69 5.37 -5.01
CA LEU A 255 -13.92 6.77 -5.38
C LEU A 255 -14.33 7.56 -4.15
N ALA A 256 -13.37 8.23 -3.55
CA ALA A 256 -13.58 9.15 -2.42
C ALA A 256 -12.59 10.32 -2.54
N GLY A 257 -13.08 11.53 -2.34
CA GLY A 257 -12.28 12.75 -2.34
C GLY A 257 -11.50 12.94 -1.04
N GLU A 258 -11.00 14.14 -0.81
CA GLU A 258 -10.31 14.51 0.45
C GLU A 258 -11.25 14.44 1.67
N ASP A 259 -12.55 14.55 1.44
CA ASP A 259 -13.59 14.35 2.45
C ASP A 259 -13.82 12.89 2.83
N THR A 260 -13.13 11.97 2.17
CA THR A 260 -13.17 10.51 2.37
C THR A 260 -14.53 9.84 2.15
N LYS A 261 -15.55 10.60 1.77
CA LYS A 261 -16.91 10.08 1.51
C LYS A 261 -16.93 9.21 0.27
N THR A 262 -17.58 8.05 0.37
CA THR A 262 -17.86 7.18 -0.77
C THR A 262 -19.21 7.50 -1.41
N SER A 263 -19.58 6.75 -2.44
CA SER A 263 -20.93 6.83 -3.05
C SER A 263 -22.05 6.38 -2.13
N LEU A 264 -21.75 5.67 -1.03
CA LEU A 264 -22.73 5.19 -0.05
C LEU A 264 -22.64 6.02 1.23
N LEU A 265 -23.69 6.79 1.52
CA LEU A 265 -23.75 7.64 2.69
C LEU A 265 -23.58 6.82 3.98
N GLY A 266 -22.67 7.26 4.87
CA GLY A 266 -22.29 6.58 6.10
C GLY A 266 -21.11 5.60 5.90
N VAL A 267 -20.59 5.46 4.66
CA VAL A 267 -19.40 4.69 4.35
C VAL A 267 -18.31 5.62 3.84
N PHE A 268 -17.12 5.49 4.41
CA PHE A 268 -15.93 6.30 4.13
C PHE A 268 -14.78 5.41 3.64
N ALA A 269 -13.84 5.98 2.91
CA ALA A 269 -12.65 5.25 2.45
C ALA A 269 -11.37 6.00 2.85
N ALA A 270 -10.35 5.26 3.29
CA ALA A 270 -9.08 5.81 3.75
C ALA A 270 -7.88 4.98 3.28
N GLY A 271 -6.74 5.64 3.16
CA GLY A 271 -5.47 5.01 2.81
C GLY A 271 -5.34 4.63 1.34
N ASP A 272 -4.49 3.65 1.06
CA ASP A 272 -4.04 3.32 -0.29
C ASP A 272 -5.09 2.60 -1.15
N GLY A 273 -6.18 2.14 -0.54
CA GLY A 273 -7.37 1.65 -1.25
C GLY A 273 -8.18 2.75 -1.93
N ARG A 274 -8.00 4.01 -1.54
CA ARG A 274 -8.65 5.18 -2.14
C ARG A 274 -7.94 5.59 -3.44
N LYS A 275 -8.70 6.10 -4.43
CA LYS A 275 -8.15 6.70 -5.64
C LYS A 275 -7.39 7.99 -5.28
N LYS A 276 -6.08 7.95 -5.32
CA LYS A 276 -5.18 9.08 -5.05
C LYS A 276 -3.84 8.93 -5.77
N GLN A 277 -3.06 10.00 -5.86
CA GLN A 277 -1.76 10.00 -6.55
C GLN A 277 -0.64 9.50 -5.64
N VAL A 278 -0.59 9.99 -4.40
CA VAL A 278 0.49 9.70 -3.45
C VAL A 278 0.03 8.64 -2.45
N ARG A 279 0.80 7.55 -2.36
CA ARG A 279 0.62 6.45 -1.40
C ARG A 279 1.84 6.38 -0.52
N GLN A 280 1.73 6.95 0.66
CA GLN A 280 2.77 7.01 1.68
C GLN A 280 2.13 6.81 3.05
N LEU A 281 2.93 6.42 4.04
CA LEU A 281 2.49 6.23 5.41
C LEU A 281 1.81 7.50 5.96
N THR A 282 2.40 8.68 5.74
CA THR A 282 1.86 9.98 6.16
C THR A 282 0.51 10.29 5.51
N THR A 283 0.33 9.98 4.22
CA THR A 283 -0.96 10.22 3.54
C THR A 283 -2.01 9.19 3.95
N ALA A 284 -1.62 7.97 4.32
CA ALA A 284 -2.54 6.99 4.87
C ALA A 284 -3.05 7.40 6.26
N VAL A 285 -2.16 7.88 7.12
CA VAL A 285 -2.51 8.43 8.45
C VAL A 285 -3.44 9.64 8.31
N SER A 286 -3.13 10.57 7.41
CA SER A 286 -3.99 11.73 7.11
C SER A 286 -5.41 11.30 6.70
N ASP A 287 -5.53 10.36 5.77
CA ASP A 287 -6.82 9.83 5.33
C ASP A 287 -7.59 9.18 6.48
N GLY A 288 -6.91 8.41 7.35
CA GLY A 288 -7.53 7.78 8.51
C GLY A 288 -8.14 8.79 9.47
N ALA A 289 -7.41 9.86 9.76
CA ALA A 289 -7.91 10.95 10.61
C ALA A 289 -9.11 11.65 9.97
N ALA A 290 -9.03 11.97 8.66
CA ALA A 290 -10.13 12.61 7.93
C ALA A 290 -11.39 11.74 7.91
N ALA A 291 -11.25 10.43 7.64
CA ALA A 291 -12.38 9.50 7.60
C ALA A 291 -13.05 9.34 8.97
N ALA A 292 -12.29 9.25 10.05
CA ALA A 292 -12.84 9.18 11.39
C ALA A 292 -13.64 10.44 11.76
N LEU A 293 -13.10 11.62 11.49
CA LEU A 293 -13.78 12.88 11.74
C LEU A 293 -15.05 13.03 10.89
N ALA A 294 -15.02 12.56 9.64
CA ALA A 294 -16.19 12.55 8.77
C ALA A 294 -17.26 11.57 9.27
N ALA A 295 -16.86 10.38 9.72
CA ALA A 295 -17.77 9.39 10.30
C ALA A 295 -18.41 9.89 11.62
N CYS A 296 -17.63 10.54 12.49
CA CYS A 296 -18.15 11.13 13.73
C CYS A 296 -19.23 12.20 13.43
N ARG A 297 -18.95 13.12 12.50
CA ARG A 297 -19.93 14.14 12.08
C ARG A 297 -21.19 13.51 11.50
N TYR A 298 -21.07 12.50 10.66
CA TYR A 298 -22.21 11.76 10.12
C TYR A 298 -23.10 11.19 11.23
N LEU A 299 -22.50 10.59 12.27
CA LEU A 299 -23.26 10.05 13.41
C LEU A 299 -23.97 11.12 14.24
N GLU A 300 -23.36 12.28 14.42
CA GLU A 300 -23.95 13.43 15.10
C GLU A 300 -25.17 13.99 14.35
N GLU A 301 -25.07 14.11 13.01
CA GLU A 301 -26.16 14.54 12.14
C GLU A 301 -27.34 13.56 12.17
N GLN A 302 -27.09 12.25 12.22
CA GLN A 302 -28.14 11.24 12.34
C GLN A 302 -28.83 11.28 13.70
N GLY A 303 -28.10 11.47 14.81
CA GLY A 303 -28.65 11.55 16.15
C GLY A 303 -29.46 12.83 16.44
N GLN A 304 -29.31 13.88 15.61
CA GLN A 304 -30.13 15.10 15.71
C GLN A 304 -31.44 15.01 14.91
N SER A 305 -31.58 13.99 14.07
CA SER A 305 -32.74 13.78 13.19
C SER A 305 -33.73 12.78 13.76
N GLU A 306 -33.41 12.14 14.88
CA GLU A 306 -34.30 11.32 15.72
C GLU A 306 -34.86 12.16 16.89
#